data_7e983eb490e4c3d096fc8f966487dcec
#
_entry.id   7e983eb490e4c3d096fc8f966487dcec
#
_cell.length_a   1.000
_cell.length_b   1.000
_cell.length_c   1.000
_cell.angle_alpha   90.00
_cell.angle_beta   90.00
_cell.angle_gamma   90.00
#
_symmetry.space_group_name_H-M   'P 1'
#
loop_
_entity.id
_entity.type
_entity.pdbx_description
1 polymer ?
#
loop_
_entity_poly.entity_id
_entity_poly.type
_entity_poly.pdbx_seq_one_letter_code
_entity_poly.pdbx_strand_id
1 'polypeptide(L)'
;MPQTQPDGRGAGSVGDGRGSVIDLNSDLGEGYGPWAMGDDAAMLALVSSANIACGAHAGDPDTMAATLRLATARGVSIGAHPGYADRSGFGRRIIPMQPDQIGRMVAAQVGALIGVAALAGATVRYVKPHGALANLAAADAGVAAAIAAAVRAQPQALAVLAISGTVLERVARAAGLAVYAEIFADRAYQPDGQLVPRSQDGAVLTDPDHAADRLIGFLDSGLMPVIGGAPIRLQAQSVCVHGDAPGAVAMAQRVRQRLVRAGVTIAPFLGG
;
A
#
# COMPACT_ATOMS: atom_id res chain seq x y z
N MET A 1 -30.25 -5.30 -33.23
CA MET A 1 -29.15 -4.35 -33.05
C MET A 1 -28.25 -4.90 -31.95
N PRO A 2 -27.01 -5.36 -32.24
CA PRO A 2 -26.10 -5.87 -31.20
C PRO A 2 -25.43 -4.71 -30.48
N GLN A 3 -25.46 -4.77 -29.14
CA GLN A 3 -24.78 -3.85 -28.26
C GLN A 3 -23.27 -4.18 -28.24
N THR A 4 -22.45 -3.22 -28.58
CA THR A 4 -21.00 -3.28 -28.49
C THR A 4 -20.55 -3.20 -27.03
N GLN A 5 -19.83 -4.22 -26.56
CA GLN A 5 -19.07 -4.19 -25.32
C GLN A 5 -17.85 -3.25 -25.46
N PRO A 6 -17.49 -2.48 -24.43
CA PRO A 6 -16.23 -1.77 -24.44
C PRO A 6 -15.08 -2.71 -24.11
N ASP A 7 -14.11 -2.78 -25.01
CA ASP A 7 -12.85 -3.53 -24.87
C ASP A 7 -12.04 -3.00 -23.68
N GLY A 8 -11.91 -3.84 -22.67
CA GLY A 8 -11.02 -3.64 -21.53
C GLY A 8 -9.53 -3.86 -21.91
N ARG A 9 -8.91 -2.92 -22.60
CA ARG A 9 -7.45 -2.89 -22.79
C ARG A 9 -6.85 -1.77 -21.96
N GLY A 10 -6.51 -2.09 -20.73
CA GLY A 10 -5.62 -1.31 -19.88
C GLY A 10 -4.35 -2.10 -19.57
N ALA A 11 -3.67 -2.65 -20.60
CA ALA A 11 -2.31 -3.12 -20.44
C ALA A 11 -1.39 -1.89 -20.48
N GLY A 12 -0.96 -1.41 -19.31
CA GLY A 12 0.10 -0.43 -19.21
C GLY A 12 1.36 -0.99 -19.90
N SER A 13 1.73 -0.44 -21.05
CA SER A 13 2.96 -0.73 -21.74
C SER A 13 4.14 -0.43 -20.81
N VAL A 14 5.02 -1.40 -20.62
CA VAL A 14 6.39 -1.15 -20.17
C VAL A 14 7.05 -0.34 -21.29
N GLY A 15 6.96 0.98 -21.20
CA GLY A 15 7.51 1.92 -22.16
C GLY A 15 8.93 2.28 -21.75
N ASP A 16 9.74 2.50 -22.75
CA ASP A 16 11.04 3.17 -22.74
C ASP A 16 11.10 4.24 -21.62
N GLY A 17 12.00 4.08 -20.63
CA GLY A 17 12.04 4.76 -19.31
C GLY A 17 11.93 6.30 -19.25
N ARG A 18 11.58 6.96 -20.34
CA ARG A 18 11.26 8.38 -20.41
C ARG A 18 9.76 8.58 -20.40
N GLY A 19 9.24 8.93 -19.20
CA GLY A 19 7.83 9.29 -19.03
C GLY A 19 6.99 8.25 -18.28
N SER A 20 7.60 7.29 -17.57
CA SER A 20 6.86 6.40 -16.68
C SER A 20 6.24 7.18 -15.52
N VAL A 21 4.98 6.86 -15.19
CA VAL A 21 4.29 7.40 -14.02
C VAL A 21 4.21 6.31 -12.96
N ILE A 22 4.57 6.65 -11.74
CA ILE A 22 4.47 5.74 -10.58
C ILE A 22 3.92 6.49 -9.37
N ASP A 23 3.11 5.83 -8.58
CA ASP A 23 2.70 6.34 -7.28
C ASP A 23 3.76 6.03 -6.22
N LEU A 24 3.93 6.94 -5.29
CA LEU A 24 4.72 6.73 -4.08
C LEU A 24 3.78 6.79 -2.89
N ASN A 25 3.65 5.67 -2.15
CA ASN A 25 2.78 5.58 -0.99
C ASN A 25 3.54 5.35 0.30
N SER A 26 2.94 5.73 1.43
CA SER A 26 3.45 5.42 2.76
C SER A 26 2.33 5.14 3.75
N ASP A 27 2.64 4.31 4.75
CA ASP A 27 1.77 4.01 5.88
C ASP A 27 1.90 5.15 6.90
N LEU A 28 0.79 5.77 7.27
CA LEU A 28 0.71 7.00 8.05
C LEU A 28 -0.45 6.96 9.06
N GLY A 29 -0.49 7.95 9.96
CA GLY A 29 -1.50 7.96 11.03
C GLY A 29 -1.30 6.83 12.04
N GLU A 30 -0.07 6.35 12.19
CA GLU A 30 0.27 5.19 13.02
C GLU A 30 0.66 5.56 14.46
N GLY A 31 0.56 6.84 14.85
CA GLY A 31 0.61 7.27 16.24
C GLY A 31 -0.61 6.79 17.03
N TYR A 32 -0.61 7.00 18.35
CA TYR A 32 -1.74 6.70 19.23
C TYR A 32 -1.71 7.57 20.48
N GLY A 33 -2.75 8.39 20.70
CA GLY A 33 -2.80 9.32 21.82
C GLY A 33 -1.55 10.23 21.83
N PRO A 34 -0.78 10.27 22.95
CA PRO A 34 0.42 11.09 23.02
C PRO A 34 1.66 10.47 22.34
N TRP A 35 1.58 9.24 21.86
CA TRP A 35 2.71 8.55 21.22
C TRP A 35 2.70 8.79 19.71
N ALA A 36 3.72 9.48 19.23
CA ALA A 36 3.96 9.66 17.80
C ALA A 36 4.68 8.45 17.21
N MET A 37 4.33 8.09 15.98
CA MET A 37 5.03 7.11 15.17
C MET A 37 5.37 7.75 13.82
N GLY A 38 6.66 7.86 13.49
CA GLY A 38 7.11 8.51 12.27
C GLY A 38 6.90 10.03 12.26
N ASP A 39 6.97 10.62 11.06
CA ASP A 39 6.71 12.03 10.78
C ASP A 39 5.74 12.15 9.60
N ASP A 40 4.44 12.08 9.91
CA ASP A 40 3.38 12.16 8.90
C ASP A 40 3.47 13.44 8.07
N ALA A 41 3.83 14.56 8.70
CA ALA A 41 3.88 15.84 8.02
C ALA A 41 5.01 15.90 6.98
N ALA A 42 6.18 15.37 7.30
CA ALA A 42 7.29 15.28 6.36
C ALA A 42 7.02 14.25 5.26
N MET A 43 6.45 13.08 5.61
CA MET A 43 6.14 12.04 4.64
C MET A 43 5.07 12.48 3.64
N LEU A 44 4.00 13.16 4.09
CA LEU A 44 2.95 13.69 3.21
C LEU A 44 3.44 14.78 2.23
N ALA A 45 4.62 15.37 2.46
CA ALA A 45 5.25 16.26 1.48
C ALA A 45 5.96 15.50 0.35
N LEU A 46 6.18 14.20 0.52
CA LEU A 46 7.00 13.37 -0.38
C LEU A 46 6.18 12.36 -1.17
N VAL A 47 5.06 11.88 -0.63
CA VAL A 47 4.24 10.81 -1.21
C VAL A 47 3.07 11.37 -2.01
N SER A 48 2.52 10.55 -2.92
CA SER A 48 1.31 10.83 -3.68
C SER A 48 0.08 10.11 -3.12
N SER A 49 0.29 9.06 -2.32
CA SER A 49 -0.78 8.31 -1.64
C SER A 49 -0.42 8.01 -0.19
N ALA A 50 -1.41 8.02 0.70
CA ALA A 50 -1.27 7.77 2.14
C ALA A 50 -2.19 6.64 2.59
N ASN A 51 -1.63 5.62 3.24
CA ASN A 51 -2.39 4.52 3.84
C ASN A 51 -2.59 4.84 5.32
N ILE A 52 -3.80 5.26 5.71
CA ILE A 52 -4.05 5.77 7.06
C ILE A 52 -4.52 4.65 7.97
N ALA A 53 -3.82 4.45 9.09
CA ALA A 53 -4.15 3.46 10.11
C ALA A 53 -5.59 3.64 10.64
N CYS A 54 -6.28 2.51 10.87
CA CYS A 54 -7.71 2.47 11.16
C CYS A 54 -8.03 2.13 12.64
N GLY A 55 -7.10 2.37 13.55
CA GLY A 55 -7.33 2.27 14.99
C GLY A 55 -7.07 0.89 15.61
N ALA A 56 -6.78 -0.15 14.83
CA ALA A 56 -6.58 -1.49 15.37
C ALA A 56 -5.11 -1.79 15.70
N HIS A 57 -4.22 -1.78 14.72
CA HIS A 57 -2.79 -1.95 14.95
C HIS A 57 -2.13 -0.65 15.44
N ALA A 58 -2.65 0.49 14.98
CA ALA A 58 -2.18 1.83 15.28
C ALA A 58 -3.30 2.85 14.97
N GLY A 59 -3.08 4.11 15.30
CA GLY A 59 -4.04 5.17 15.10
C GLY A 59 -5.12 5.22 16.18
N ASP A 60 -5.77 6.35 16.27
CA ASP A 60 -7.00 6.64 17.03
C ASP A 60 -7.79 7.72 16.28
N PRO A 61 -9.04 8.05 16.68
CA PRO A 61 -9.86 9.01 15.93
C PRO A 61 -9.21 10.39 15.76
N ASP A 62 -8.46 10.89 16.73
CA ASP A 62 -7.81 12.20 16.66
C ASP A 62 -6.60 12.15 15.71
N THR A 63 -5.78 11.11 15.81
CA THR A 63 -4.67 10.84 14.87
C THR A 63 -5.19 10.69 13.44
N MET A 64 -6.25 9.90 13.22
CA MET A 64 -6.90 9.77 11.91
C MET A 64 -7.34 11.13 11.37
N ALA A 65 -8.06 11.92 12.19
CA ALA A 65 -8.57 13.21 11.76
C ALA A 65 -7.44 14.20 11.41
N ALA A 66 -6.35 14.21 12.17
CA ALA A 66 -5.18 15.06 11.91
C ALA A 66 -4.49 14.68 10.60
N THR A 67 -4.19 13.38 10.40
CA THR A 67 -3.53 12.87 9.19
C THR A 67 -4.41 13.05 7.96
N LEU A 68 -5.74 12.81 8.06
CA LEU A 68 -6.71 13.02 6.97
C LEU A 68 -6.74 14.48 6.50
N ARG A 69 -6.83 15.44 7.44
CA ARG A 69 -6.82 16.88 7.09
C ARG A 69 -5.52 17.27 6.39
N LEU A 70 -4.40 16.80 6.90
CA LEU A 70 -3.09 17.11 6.33
C LEU A 70 -2.91 16.50 4.93
N ALA A 71 -3.34 15.25 4.72
CA ALA A 71 -3.32 14.58 3.42
C ALA A 71 -4.21 15.32 2.40
N THR A 72 -5.42 15.70 2.81
CA THR A 72 -6.36 16.46 1.98
C THR A 72 -5.78 17.82 1.59
N ALA A 73 -5.21 18.56 2.53
CA ALA A 73 -4.59 19.87 2.27
C ALA A 73 -3.42 19.81 1.28
N ARG A 74 -2.79 18.64 1.13
CA ARG A 74 -1.67 18.39 0.21
C ARG A 74 -2.07 17.69 -1.09
N GLY A 75 -3.35 17.38 -1.28
CA GLY A 75 -3.84 16.67 -2.46
C GLY A 75 -3.33 15.23 -2.56
N VAL A 76 -2.95 14.62 -1.42
CA VAL A 76 -2.49 13.22 -1.35
C VAL A 76 -3.70 12.29 -1.40
N SER A 77 -3.65 11.24 -2.23
CA SER A 77 -4.70 10.22 -2.31
C SER A 77 -4.75 9.40 -1.01
N ILE A 78 -5.95 9.15 -0.49
CA ILE A 78 -6.15 8.58 0.83
C ILE A 78 -6.69 7.15 0.72
N GLY A 79 -6.03 6.20 1.40
CA GLY A 79 -6.46 4.82 1.58
C GLY A 79 -6.63 4.44 3.05
N ALA A 80 -7.47 3.45 3.29
CA ALA A 80 -7.61 2.83 4.60
C ALA A 80 -6.58 1.71 4.79
N HIS A 81 -5.94 1.68 5.96
CA HIS A 81 -4.88 0.74 6.30
C HIS A 81 -5.27 -0.17 7.47
N PRO A 82 -6.25 -1.11 7.25
CA PRO A 82 -6.71 -2.00 8.30
C PRO A 82 -5.69 -3.09 8.61
N GLY A 83 -5.55 -3.44 9.88
CA GLY A 83 -4.66 -4.49 10.36
C GLY A 83 -5.27 -5.29 11.50
N TYR A 84 -4.55 -6.29 12.00
CA TYR A 84 -4.94 -7.00 13.22
C TYR A 84 -4.97 -6.04 14.42
N ALA A 85 -5.90 -6.29 15.36
CA ALA A 85 -5.99 -5.55 16.63
C ALA A 85 -4.84 -5.96 17.58
N ASP A 86 -3.63 -5.60 17.23
CA ASP A 86 -2.38 -5.96 17.88
C ASP A 86 -1.46 -4.74 18.02
N ARG A 87 -1.84 -3.77 18.84
CA ARG A 87 -1.02 -2.56 19.06
C ARG A 87 0.37 -2.88 19.58
N SER A 88 0.49 -3.81 20.53
CA SER A 88 1.80 -4.20 21.10
C SER A 88 2.74 -4.83 20.09
N GLY A 89 2.21 -5.53 19.07
CA GLY A 89 2.98 -6.11 17.98
C GLY A 89 2.87 -5.31 16.69
N PHE A 90 2.25 -4.13 16.74
CA PHE A 90 2.08 -3.24 15.59
C PHE A 90 1.41 -3.95 14.40
N GLY A 91 0.43 -4.84 14.66
CA GLY A 91 -0.25 -5.64 13.64
C GLY A 91 0.66 -6.59 12.85
N ARG A 92 1.89 -6.84 13.33
CA ARG A 92 2.89 -7.70 12.65
C ARG A 92 2.88 -9.15 13.13
N ARG A 93 1.97 -9.50 14.05
CA ARG A 93 1.72 -10.87 14.50
C ARG A 93 0.38 -11.35 13.94
N ILE A 94 0.35 -12.59 13.43
CA ILE A 94 -0.90 -13.22 13.00
C ILE A 94 -1.75 -13.49 14.23
N ILE A 95 -2.98 -12.99 14.24
CA ILE A 95 -4.00 -13.36 15.21
C ILE A 95 -4.90 -14.40 14.53
N PRO A 96 -4.98 -15.64 15.05
CA PRO A 96 -5.82 -16.67 14.46
C PRO A 96 -7.29 -16.24 14.46
N MET A 97 -7.89 -16.14 13.28
CA MET A 97 -9.29 -15.76 13.06
C MET A 97 -9.85 -16.50 11.86
N GLN A 98 -11.16 -16.78 11.88
CA GLN A 98 -11.84 -17.30 10.70
C GLN A 98 -11.96 -16.20 9.62
N PRO A 99 -11.98 -16.55 8.32
CA PRO A 99 -12.05 -15.56 7.24
C PRO A 99 -13.21 -14.57 7.37
N ASP A 100 -14.39 -15.02 7.79
CA ASP A 100 -15.57 -14.16 8.02
C ASP A 100 -15.37 -13.18 9.18
N GLN A 101 -14.62 -13.55 10.22
CA GLN A 101 -14.22 -12.64 11.31
C GLN A 101 -13.24 -11.58 10.80
N ILE A 102 -12.27 -11.98 9.96
CA ILE A 102 -11.36 -11.04 9.31
C ILE A 102 -12.13 -10.05 8.43
N GLY A 103 -13.10 -10.52 7.64
CA GLY A 103 -13.96 -9.66 6.82
C GLY A 103 -14.68 -8.61 7.65
N ARG A 104 -15.32 -9.01 8.78
CA ARG A 104 -15.99 -8.06 9.70
C ARG A 104 -15.01 -7.08 10.34
N MET A 105 -13.84 -7.56 10.75
CA MET A 105 -12.78 -6.71 11.33
C MET A 105 -12.32 -5.65 10.32
N VAL A 106 -12.07 -6.02 9.08
CA VAL A 106 -11.67 -5.09 8.00
C VAL A 106 -12.79 -4.09 7.71
N ALA A 107 -14.04 -4.57 7.56
CA ALA A 107 -15.18 -3.71 7.27
C ALA A 107 -15.39 -2.65 8.37
N ALA A 108 -15.28 -3.04 9.63
CA ALA A 108 -15.41 -2.12 10.77
C ALA A 108 -14.31 -1.04 10.78
N GLN A 109 -13.05 -1.42 10.54
CA GLN A 109 -11.92 -0.50 10.50
C GLN A 109 -12.03 0.48 9.33
N VAL A 110 -12.34 -0.01 8.14
CA VAL A 110 -12.53 0.84 6.95
C VAL A 110 -13.70 1.80 7.16
N GLY A 111 -14.82 1.31 7.70
CA GLY A 111 -15.98 2.15 8.03
C GLY A 111 -15.69 3.22 9.08
N ALA A 112 -14.87 2.90 10.09
CA ALA A 112 -14.43 3.89 11.08
C ALA A 112 -13.61 5.03 10.44
N LEU A 113 -12.64 4.71 9.59
CA LEU A 113 -11.87 5.73 8.89
C LEU A 113 -12.74 6.56 7.94
N ILE A 114 -13.68 5.93 7.21
CA ILE A 114 -14.64 6.64 6.34
C ILE A 114 -15.48 7.64 7.17
N GLY A 115 -15.96 7.24 8.35
CA GLY A 115 -16.70 8.12 9.24
C GLY A 115 -15.89 9.33 9.72
N VAL A 116 -14.64 9.13 10.11
CA VAL A 116 -13.73 10.23 10.50
C VAL A 116 -13.38 11.09 9.28
N ALA A 117 -13.18 10.48 8.11
CA ALA A 117 -12.87 11.20 6.87
C ALA A 117 -13.99 12.16 6.46
N ALA A 118 -15.26 11.77 6.65
CA ALA A 118 -16.41 12.65 6.38
C ALA A 118 -16.37 13.92 7.23
N LEU A 119 -15.98 13.82 8.51
CA LEU A 119 -15.81 14.99 9.40
C LEU A 119 -14.60 15.85 9.01
N ALA A 120 -13.58 15.25 8.41
CA ALA A 120 -12.37 15.94 7.97
C ALA A 120 -12.48 16.54 6.54
N GLY A 121 -13.61 16.37 5.85
CA GLY A 121 -13.78 16.75 4.45
C GLY A 121 -12.87 15.95 3.50
N ALA A 122 -12.52 14.73 3.87
CA ALA A 122 -11.64 13.84 3.14
C ALA A 122 -12.42 12.68 2.50
N THR A 123 -11.86 12.06 1.47
CA THR A 123 -12.44 10.89 0.81
C THR A 123 -11.45 9.73 0.82
N VAL A 124 -11.83 8.62 1.43
CA VAL A 124 -11.09 7.35 1.35
C VAL A 124 -11.35 6.73 -0.03
N ARG A 125 -10.32 6.36 -0.76
CA ARG A 125 -10.42 5.89 -2.16
C ARG A 125 -10.02 4.44 -2.36
N TYR A 126 -9.22 3.87 -1.45
CA TYR A 126 -8.73 2.50 -1.55
C TYR A 126 -8.48 1.88 -0.18
N VAL A 127 -8.23 0.58 -0.18
CA VAL A 127 -7.84 -0.19 1.01
C VAL A 127 -6.52 -0.91 0.73
N LYS A 128 -5.60 -0.79 1.67
CA LYS A 128 -4.33 -1.53 1.71
C LYS A 128 -4.23 -2.24 3.07
N PRO A 129 -4.30 -3.57 3.14
CA PRO A 129 -4.11 -4.29 4.41
C PRO A 129 -2.72 -4.04 5.00
N HIS A 130 -2.62 -3.96 6.33
CA HIS A 130 -1.39 -3.76 7.07
C HIS A 130 -0.71 -5.07 7.48
N GLY A 131 0.60 -5.10 7.46
CA GLY A 131 1.46 -6.02 8.21
C GLY A 131 1.15 -7.51 8.03
N ALA A 132 0.92 -8.23 9.14
CA ALA A 132 0.66 -9.66 9.10
C ALA A 132 -0.65 -10.02 8.36
N LEU A 133 -1.65 -9.13 8.36
CA LEU A 133 -2.88 -9.32 7.59
C LEU A 133 -2.61 -9.29 6.08
N ALA A 134 -1.79 -8.34 5.62
CA ALA A 134 -1.39 -8.27 4.22
C ALA A 134 -0.60 -9.50 3.78
N ASN A 135 0.37 -9.94 4.60
CA ASN A 135 1.18 -11.13 4.32
C ASN A 135 0.34 -12.41 4.28
N LEU A 136 -0.63 -12.56 5.20
CA LEU A 136 -1.54 -13.71 5.18
C LEU A 136 -2.44 -13.69 3.94
N ALA A 137 -3.03 -12.54 3.61
CA ALA A 137 -3.85 -12.38 2.41
C ALA A 137 -3.07 -12.58 1.10
N ALA A 138 -1.74 -12.35 1.12
CA ALA A 138 -0.86 -12.60 -0.01
C ALA A 138 -0.75 -14.09 -0.38
N ALA A 139 -1.03 -15.00 0.57
CA ALA A 139 -0.90 -16.44 0.40
C ALA A 139 -2.22 -17.22 0.58
N ASP A 140 -3.20 -16.70 1.32
CA ASP A 140 -4.45 -17.39 1.69
C ASP A 140 -5.64 -16.84 0.91
N ALA A 141 -6.28 -17.70 0.09
CA ALA A 141 -7.42 -17.32 -0.74
C ALA A 141 -8.69 -17.03 0.06
N GLY A 142 -8.91 -17.70 1.19
CA GLY A 142 -10.07 -17.47 2.06
C GLY A 142 -9.98 -16.09 2.73
N VAL A 143 -8.81 -15.74 3.24
CA VAL A 143 -8.54 -14.42 3.82
C VAL A 143 -8.63 -13.32 2.75
N ALA A 144 -8.04 -13.55 1.58
CA ALA A 144 -8.11 -12.61 0.45
C ALA A 144 -9.57 -12.37 0.01
N ALA A 145 -10.39 -13.42 -0.08
CA ALA A 145 -11.80 -13.32 -0.42
C ALA A 145 -12.61 -12.56 0.63
N ALA A 146 -12.33 -12.79 1.92
CA ALA A 146 -12.98 -12.08 3.02
C ALA A 146 -12.65 -10.58 2.98
N ILE A 147 -11.40 -10.21 2.74
CA ILE A 147 -10.99 -8.81 2.58
C ILE A 147 -11.67 -8.18 1.36
N ALA A 148 -11.64 -8.85 0.19
CA ALA A 148 -12.29 -8.35 -1.02
C ALA A 148 -13.81 -8.14 -0.82
N ALA A 149 -14.48 -9.07 -0.14
CA ALA A 149 -15.90 -8.93 0.20
C ALA A 149 -16.16 -7.74 1.13
N ALA A 150 -15.31 -7.54 2.14
CA ALA A 150 -15.40 -6.42 3.08
C ALA A 150 -15.22 -5.07 2.39
N VAL A 151 -14.29 -4.97 1.44
CA VAL A 151 -14.05 -3.76 0.62
C VAL A 151 -15.24 -3.48 -0.29
N ARG A 152 -15.75 -4.50 -0.98
CA ARG A 152 -16.91 -4.36 -1.88
C ARG A 152 -18.19 -3.96 -1.16
N ALA A 153 -18.34 -4.34 0.09
CA ALA A 153 -19.52 -4.04 0.90
C ALA A 153 -19.54 -2.60 1.45
N GLN A 154 -18.48 -1.81 1.26
CA GLN A 154 -18.47 -0.42 1.71
C GLN A 154 -19.48 0.44 0.91
N PRO A 155 -20.03 1.50 1.52
CA PRO A 155 -21.04 2.35 0.86
C PRO A 155 -20.50 3.12 -0.34
N GLN A 156 -19.19 3.28 -0.45
CA GLN A 156 -18.51 3.94 -1.56
C GLN A 156 -17.62 2.95 -2.32
N ALA A 157 -17.39 3.21 -3.61
CA ALA A 157 -16.50 2.40 -4.42
C ALA A 157 -15.05 2.58 -3.94
N LEU A 158 -14.42 1.50 -3.49
CA LEU A 158 -13.03 1.47 -3.06
C LEU A 158 -12.21 0.54 -3.95
N ALA A 159 -10.99 0.98 -4.29
CA ALA A 159 -9.99 0.11 -4.88
C ALA A 159 -9.26 -0.72 -3.81
N VAL A 160 -8.52 -1.72 -4.25
CA VAL A 160 -7.55 -2.45 -3.42
C VAL A 160 -6.15 -2.14 -3.90
N LEU A 161 -5.27 -1.73 -3.00
CA LEU A 161 -3.83 -1.69 -3.23
C LEU A 161 -3.24 -2.98 -2.64
N ALA A 162 -2.77 -3.88 -3.51
CA ALA A 162 -2.29 -5.20 -3.14
C ALA A 162 -0.82 -5.38 -3.50
N ILE A 163 -0.09 -6.18 -2.74
CA ILE A 163 1.28 -6.57 -3.09
C ILE A 163 1.25 -7.31 -4.43
N SER A 164 2.12 -6.91 -5.35
CA SER A 164 2.19 -7.44 -6.71
C SER A 164 2.39 -8.96 -6.74
N GLY A 165 1.66 -9.65 -7.62
CA GLY A 165 1.75 -11.09 -7.84
C GLY A 165 1.08 -11.97 -6.78
N THR A 166 0.40 -11.39 -5.78
CA THR A 166 -0.16 -12.11 -4.64
C THR A 166 -1.56 -12.70 -4.88
N VAL A 167 -1.98 -13.55 -3.95
CA VAL A 167 -3.34 -14.12 -3.94
C VAL A 167 -4.39 -13.01 -3.79
N LEU A 168 -4.15 -12.02 -2.92
CA LEU A 168 -5.07 -10.89 -2.73
C LEU A 168 -5.29 -10.13 -4.03
N GLU A 169 -4.26 -9.85 -4.79
CA GLU A 169 -4.38 -9.16 -6.07
C GLU A 169 -5.30 -9.94 -7.03
N ARG A 170 -5.08 -11.25 -7.19
CA ARG A 170 -5.88 -12.08 -8.08
C ARG A 170 -7.33 -12.21 -7.64
N VAL A 171 -7.54 -12.48 -6.35
CA VAL A 171 -8.89 -12.69 -5.77
C VAL A 171 -9.70 -11.39 -5.81
N ALA A 172 -9.11 -10.25 -5.48
CA ALA A 172 -9.81 -8.96 -5.53
C ALA A 172 -10.20 -8.58 -6.98
N ARG A 173 -9.31 -8.82 -7.96
CA ARG A 173 -9.65 -8.65 -9.39
C ARG A 173 -10.79 -9.56 -9.81
N ALA A 174 -10.75 -10.84 -9.45
CA ALA A 174 -11.81 -11.81 -9.75
C ALA A 174 -13.15 -11.44 -9.09
N ALA A 175 -13.12 -10.76 -7.94
CA ALA A 175 -14.29 -10.21 -7.26
C ALA A 175 -14.85 -8.92 -7.91
N GLY A 176 -14.25 -8.42 -9.00
CA GLY A 176 -14.69 -7.24 -9.74
C GLY A 176 -14.27 -5.90 -9.11
N LEU A 177 -13.31 -5.90 -8.18
CA LEU A 177 -12.75 -4.67 -7.61
C LEU A 177 -11.71 -4.05 -8.55
N ALA A 178 -11.59 -2.73 -8.52
CA ALA A 178 -10.42 -2.05 -9.05
C ALA A 178 -9.21 -2.42 -8.17
N VAL A 179 -8.13 -2.94 -8.77
CA VAL A 179 -6.96 -3.40 -8.04
C VAL A 179 -5.70 -2.82 -8.66
N TYR A 180 -4.87 -2.24 -7.82
CA TYR A 180 -3.56 -1.72 -8.15
C TYR A 180 -2.50 -2.53 -7.41
N ALA A 181 -1.39 -2.79 -8.08
CA ALA A 181 -0.30 -3.56 -7.51
C ALA A 181 0.77 -2.64 -6.92
N GLU A 182 1.27 -2.98 -5.74
CA GLU A 182 2.39 -2.28 -5.12
C GLU A 182 3.65 -3.14 -5.04
N ILE A 183 4.79 -2.47 -5.04
CA ILE A 183 6.08 -3.01 -4.62
C ILE A 183 6.64 -2.15 -3.49
N PHE A 184 7.69 -2.64 -2.83
CA PHE A 184 8.32 -1.96 -1.70
C PHE A 184 9.72 -1.47 -2.06
N ALA A 185 10.02 -0.22 -1.74
CA ALA A 185 11.35 0.36 -1.92
C ALA A 185 12.39 -0.29 -0.98
N ASP A 186 11.98 -0.56 0.25
CA ASP A 186 12.83 -0.92 1.38
C ASP A 186 12.73 -2.38 1.82
N ARG A 187 12.03 -3.26 1.04
CA ARG A 187 11.85 -4.67 1.39
C ARG A 187 12.45 -5.60 0.34
N ALA A 188 13.08 -6.67 0.81
CA ALA A 188 13.57 -7.75 -0.04
C ALA A 188 12.45 -8.75 -0.38
N TYR A 189 12.62 -9.43 -1.52
CA TYR A 189 11.67 -10.40 -2.05
C TYR A 189 12.27 -11.81 -2.08
N GLN A 190 11.41 -12.81 -1.95
CA GLN A 190 11.70 -14.23 -2.17
C GLN A 190 11.44 -14.62 -3.64
N PRO A 191 11.97 -15.76 -4.12
CA PRO A 191 11.72 -16.23 -5.48
C PRO A 191 10.25 -16.49 -5.83
N ASP A 192 9.38 -16.71 -4.83
CA ASP A 192 7.94 -16.88 -4.99
C ASP A 192 7.15 -15.56 -5.02
N GLY A 193 7.84 -14.41 -4.94
CA GLY A 193 7.25 -13.08 -4.92
C GLY A 193 6.79 -12.59 -3.55
N GLN A 194 6.91 -13.41 -2.51
CA GLN A 194 6.60 -12.99 -1.15
C GLN A 194 7.71 -12.10 -0.58
N LEU A 195 7.36 -11.25 0.37
CA LEU A 195 8.36 -10.47 1.09
C LEU A 195 9.18 -11.37 2.02
N VAL A 196 10.49 -11.13 2.10
CA VAL A 196 11.35 -11.79 3.08
C VAL A 196 10.87 -11.41 4.49
N PRO A 197 10.67 -12.38 5.41
CA PRO A 197 10.27 -12.10 6.78
C PRO A 197 11.24 -11.12 7.46
N ARG A 198 10.71 -10.11 8.16
CA ARG A 198 11.54 -9.04 8.80
C ARG A 198 12.55 -9.57 9.82
N SER A 199 12.36 -10.80 10.32
CA SER A 199 13.31 -11.47 11.23
C SER A 199 14.54 -12.05 10.54
N GLN A 200 14.59 -12.07 9.20
CA GLN A 200 15.73 -12.56 8.43
C GLN A 200 16.66 -11.41 8.05
N ASP A 201 17.95 -11.69 8.03
CA ASP A 201 18.97 -10.74 7.58
C ASP A 201 18.74 -10.34 6.11
N GLY A 202 18.91 -9.06 5.82
CA GLY A 202 18.69 -8.52 4.48
C GLY A 202 17.22 -8.33 4.08
N ALA A 203 16.25 -8.61 4.98
CA ALA A 203 14.82 -8.41 4.70
C ALA A 203 14.43 -6.95 4.49
N VAL A 204 15.18 -6.02 5.10
CA VAL A 204 14.95 -4.57 5.03
C VAL A 204 16.19 -3.90 4.43
N LEU A 205 15.98 -3.09 3.40
CA LEU A 205 17.03 -2.27 2.80
C LEU A 205 17.09 -0.93 3.55
N THR A 206 18.24 -0.63 4.09
CA THR A 206 18.48 0.60 4.87
C THR A 206 19.24 1.67 4.11
N ASP A 207 19.88 1.31 3.00
CA ASP A 207 20.57 2.24 2.11
C ASP A 207 19.60 2.85 1.08
N PRO A 208 19.33 4.17 1.14
CA PRO A 208 18.40 4.84 0.25
C PRO A 208 18.83 4.85 -1.22
N ASP A 209 20.14 4.87 -1.50
CA ASP A 209 20.65 4.85 -2.86
C ASP A 209 20.49 3.47 -3.48
N HIS A 210 20.80 2.42 -2.75
CA HIS A 210 20.55 1.04 -3.18
C HIS A 210 19.06 0.78 -3.42
N ALA A 211 18.18 1.25 -2.55
CA ALA A 211 16.74 1.13 -2.73
C ALA A 211 16.27 1.85 -3.99
N ALA A 212 16.76 3.07 -4.25
CA ALA A 212 16.40 3.84 -5.44
C ALA A 212 16.92 3.20 -6.73
N ASP A 213 18.18 2.71 -6.76
CA ASP A 213 18.75 2.06 -7.92
C ASP A 213 18.02 0.77 -8.29
N ARG A 214 17.62 -0.01 -7.27
CA ARG A 214 16.79 -1.19 -7.46
C ARG A 214 15.44 -0.85 -8.08
N LEU A 215 14.78 0.22 -7.62
CA LEU A 215 13.50 0.67 -8.18
C LEU A 215 13.63 1.16 -9.63
N ILE A 216 14.67 1.91 -9.94
CA ILE A 216 14.93 2.37 -11.32
C ILE A 216 15.13 1.15 -12.23
N GLY A 217 15.99 0.20 -11.82
CA GLY A 217 16.21 -1.02 -12.58
C GLY A 217 14.94 -1.86 -12.75
N PHE A 218 14.06 -1.89 -11.74
CA PHE A 218 12.74 -2.53 -11.85
C PHE A 218 11.83 -1.81 -12.83
N LEU A 219 11.73 -0.49 -12.77
CA LEU A 219 10.89 0.30 -13.69
C LEU A 219 11.32 0.15 -15.15
N ASP A 220 12.62 -0.01 -15.39
CA ASP A 220 13.17 -0.21 -16.74
C ASP A 220 12.94 -1.62 -17.27
N SER A 221 13.04 -2.66 -16.42
CA SER A 221 13.04 -4.06 -16.82
C SER A 221 11.78 -4.84 -16.50
N GLY A 222 11.00 -4.40 -15.50
CA GLY A 222 9.92 -5.18 -14.89
C GLY A 222 10.40 -6.36 -14.05
N LEU A 223 11.74 -6.42 -13.76
CA LEU A 223 12.36 -7.51 -13.02
C LEU A 223 12.78 -7.06 -11.62
N MET A 224 12.18 -7.67 -10.61
CA MET A 224 12.51 -7.42 -9.20
C MET A 224 13.58 -8.40 -8.72
N PRO A 225 14.75 -7.92 -8.23
CA PRO A 225 15.74 -8.76 -7.60
C PRO A 225 15.18 -9.48 -6.36
N VAL A 226 15.54 -10.75 -6.18
CA VAL A 226 15.14 -11.59 -5.05
C VAL A 226 16.35 -12.15 -4.32
N ILE A 227 16.20 -12.51 -3.04
CA ILE A 227 17.26 -13.18 -2.28
C ILE A 227 17.34 -14.64 -2.73
N GLY A 228 18.55 -15.08 -3.11
CA GLY A 228 18.82 -16.49 -3.40
C GLY A 228 18.23 -17.04 -4.70
N GLY A 229 17.83 -16.17 -5.65
CA GLY A 229 17.22 -16.60 -6.90
C GLY A 229 17.44 -15.64 -8.07
N ALA A 230 16.96 -16.01 -9.25
CA ALA A 230 16.89 -15.13 -10.40
C ALA A 230 15.80 -14.06 -10.19
N PRO A 231 15.98 -12.84 -10.73
CA PRO A 231 14.96 -11.80 -10.63
C PRO A 231 13.60 -12.26 -11.16
N ILE A 232 12.52 -11.85 -10.49
CA ILE A 232 11.14 -12.21 -10.84
C ILE A 232 10.44 -11.06 -11.55
N ARG A 233 9.52 -11.39 -12.47
CA ARG A 233 8.70 -10.38 -13.16
C ARG A 233 7.54 -9.97 -12.26
N LEU A 234 7.45 -8.68 -11.97
CA LEU A 234 6.33 -8.06 -11.26
C LEU A 234 5.75 -6.91 -12.10
N GLN A 235 4.58 -6.44 -11.70
CA GLN A 235 3.98 -5.20 -12.19
C GLN A 235 3.68 -4.31 -10.98
N ALA A 236 3.82 -2.99 -11.13
CA ALA A 236 3.48 -2.07 -10.06
C ALA A 236 2.93 -0.76 -10.62
N GLN A 237 1.91 -0.24 -9.96
CA GLN A 237 1.41 1.11 -10.12
C GLN A 237 1.80 1.99 -8.94
N SER A 238 2.26 1.39 -7.83
CA SER A 238 2.65 2.10 -6.62
C SER A 238 3.91 1.49 -6.00
N VAL A 239 4.72 2.36 -5.39
CA VAL A 239 5.89 2.01 -4.59
C VAL A 239 5.65 2.43 -3.15
N CYS A 240 5.72 1.48 -2.22
CA CYS A 240 5.63 1.76 -0.79
C CYS A 240 7.01 2.09 -0.20
N VAL A 241 7.05 3.14 0.61
CA VAL A 241 8.16 3.45 1.53
C VAL A 241 7.59 3.51 2.94
N HIS A 242 8.06 2.66 3.84
CA HIS A 242 7.56 2.63 5.21
C HIS A 242 7.92 3.93 5.96
N GLY A 243 6.98 4.42 6.80
CA GLY A 243 7.13 5.64 7.58
C GLY A 243 7.61 5.43 9.02
N ASP A 244 7.59 4.20 9.51
CA ASP A 244 7.78 3.83 10.93
C ASP A 244 9.24 3.56 11.33
N ALA A 245 10.17 3.53 10.39
CA ALA A 245 11.58 3.25 10.67
C ALA A 245 12.40 4.54 10.91
N PRO A 246 13.44 4.50 11.74
CA PRO A 246 14.42 5.59 11.78
C PRO A 246 14.99 5.85 10.38
N GLY A 247 14.98 7.13 9.96
CA GLY A 247 15.45 7.51 8.61
C GLY A 247 14.41 7.34 7.49
N ALA A 248 13.16 6.98 7.78
CA ALA A 248 12.10 6.79 6.79
C ALA A 248 11.91 8.01 5.87
N VAL A 249 11.89 9.22 6.43
CA VAL A 249 11.76 10.47 5.66
C VAL A 249 12.95 10.65 4.70
N ALA A 250 14.17 10.40 5.17
CA ALA A 250 15.36 10.48 4.34
C ALA A 250 15.34 9.44 3.20
N MET A 251 14.90 8.21 3.49
CA MET A 251 14.67 7.16 2.50
C MET A 251 13.68 7.62 1.43
N ALA A 252 12.49 8.07 1.83
CA ALA A 252 11.45 8.54 0.92
C ALA A 252 11.92 9.73 0.08
N GLN A 253 12.61 10.69 0.70
CA GLN A 253 13.15 11.85 0.01
C GLN A 253 14.19 11.45 -1.03
N ARG A 254 15.10 10.53 -0.69
CA ARG A 254 16.14 10.07 -1.61
C ARG A 254 15.57 9.27 -2.76
N VAL A 255 14.67 8.32 -2.47
CA VAL A 255 13.95 7.54 -3.48
C VAL A 255 13.22 8.47 -4.46
N ARG A 256 12.43 9.41 -3.94
CA ARG A 256 11.71 10.39 -4.77
C ARG A 256 12.65 11.21 -5.65
N GLN A 257 13.73 11.74 -5.09
CA GLN A 257 14.71 12.54 -5.84
C GLN A 257 15.35 11.74 -6.98
N ARG A 258 15.72 10.49 -6.71
CA ARG A 258 16.36 9.61 -7.71
C ARG A 258 15.39 9.23 -8.83
N LEU A 259 14.13 8.89 -8.50
CA LEU A 259 13.09 8.60 -9.49
C LEU A 259 12.82 9.80 -10.39
N VAL A 260 12.64 11.00 -9.81
CA VAL A 260 12.40 12.23 -10.59
C VAL A 260 13.60 12.56 -11.49
N ARG A 261 14.84 12.41 -11.00
CA ARG A 261 16.06 12.60 -11.83
C ARG A 261 16.17 11.58 -12.97
N ALA A 262 15.62 10.38 -12.79
CA ALA A 262 15.53 9.36 -13.84
C ALA A 262 14.39 9.62 -14.84
N GLY A 263 13.63 10.73 -14.70
CA GLY A 263 12.53 11.09 -15.60
C GLY A 263 11.19 10.45 -15.24
N VAL A 264 11.07 9.83 -14.06
CA VAL A 264 9.81 9.24 -13.58
C VAL A 264 8.91 10.31 -12.97
N THR A 265 7.66 10.37 -13.40
CA THR A 265 6.64 11.24 -12.81
C THR A 265 6.01 10.57 -11.60
N ILE A 266 5.97 11.26 -10.45
CA ILE A 266 5.30 10.79 -9.24
C ILE A 266 3.87 11.33 -9.21
N ALA A 267 2.89 10.44 -9.30
CA ALA A 267 1.46 10.79 -9.25
C ALA A 267 0.64 9.66 -8.63
N PRO A 268 -0.52 9.94 -8.02
CA PRO A 268 -1.39 8.91 -7.47
C PRO A 268 -1.80 7.88 -8.53
N PHE A 269 -1.87 6.60 -8.16
CA PHE A 269 -2.35 5.54 -9.06
C PHE A 269 -3.86 5.64 -9.35
N LEU A 270 -4.62 6.27 -8.47
CA LEU A 270 -6.00 6.65 -8.72
C LEU A 270 -6.01 8.06 -9.31
N GLY A 271 -6.39 8.20 -10.56
CA GLY A 271 -6.59 9.50 -11.20
C GLY A 271 -7.51 10.40 -10.38
N GLY A 272 -7.31 11.72 -10.50
CA GLY A 272 -8.11 12.74 -9.81
C GLY A 272 -9.58 12.72 -10.20
#